data_7304f49201588417e245fb7776c62c5d
#
_entry.id   7304f49201588417e245fb7776c62c5d
#
_cell.length_a   1.000
_cell.length_b   1.000
_cell.length_c   1.000
_cell.angle_alpha   90.00
_cell.angle_beta   90.00
_cell.angle_gamma   90.00
#
_symmetry.space_group_name_H-M   'P 1'
#
loop_
_entity.id
_entity.type
_entity.pdbx_description
1 polymer ?
#
loop_
_entity_poly.entity_id
_entity_poly.type
_entity_poly.pdbx_seq_one_letter_code
_entity_poly.pdbx_strand_id
1 'polypeptide(L)'
;MLQSIFIQNYALIDKLDITFEPGFSVITGETGAGKSIILGAIGLLLGQRADVKAIRNGATKCIVEAKFSIASYGMEEFFKANDIEYDSEECIIRREVNINGKSRAFINDTPASLSQMKVLGEKLIDVHSQHQNLLINKEGFQLNILDILAQDIKELTDYQNEYNEYRKVSRELDECIRQAEETRKEEDYIRFQLQQLDEAELKEGEVAELEQEAETLTHAEDIKAGLYRSAQNIGSDEGGCVTLIKDSINTLQTVCKVFAKANEWKERLESCYIEIKDISHDMENAQEAIEFNPSRLDFVNSRLNMIYSMMQKHHVKTDTELIEIAENYRQQLDMITSSDERISELENKKKKLYDSVIRKAEVLTALRTESAGKIQSQMESLLIPLGMPNVKFAVEICRKKEPDINGLDAVNFLFSANKNGTLQNVASIASGGEIARVMLSLKAMIAGAVKLPTIIFDEIDTGVSGSIAEKMALIMQDMGRQNRQVLSITHLPQIAARGNAHYKVYKEDTETGTNSHIIRLTDEERIDEIANMLSGSTMTEAARNNARSLLGL
;
A
#
# COMPACT_ATOMS: atom_id res chain seq x y z
N MET A 1 -24.20 20.19 -0.69
CA MET A 1 -24.28 21.58 -0.19
C MET A 1 -24.46 21.56 1.31
N LEU A 2 -23.83 22.45 2.03
CA LEU A 2 -23.96 22.60 3.48
C LEU A 2 -25.39 23.14 3.79
N GLN A 3 -26.21 22.35 4.48
CA GLN A 3 -27.57 22.75 4.86
C GLN A 3 -27.62 23.44 6.20
N SER A 4 -26.94 22.86 7.20
CA SER A 4 -26.87 23.45 8.53
C SER A 4 -25.58 23.10 9.24
N ILE A 5 -25.25 23.91 10.21
CA ILE A 5 -24.15 23.66 11.17
C ILE A 5 -24.66 23.86 12.58
N PHE A 6 -24.41 22.87 13.43
CA PHE A 6 -24.63 22.90 14.85
C PHE A 6 -23.29 22.93 15.59
N ILE A 7 -23.13 23.88 16.47
CA ILE A 7 -21.90 24.03 17.28
C ILE A 7 -22.31 24.16 18.75
N GLN A 8 -21.68 23.40 19.63
CA GLN A 8 -21.90 23.48 21.06
C GLN A 8 -20.57 23.48 21.81
N ASN A 9 -20.44 24.43 22.75
CA ASN A 9 -19.28 24.59 23.64
C ASN A 9 -17.93 24.74 22.90
N TYR A 10 -17.90 25.51 21.84
CA TYR A 10 -16.70 25.73 21.01
C TYR A 10 -16.28 27.20 21.09
N ALA A 11 -15.08 27.47 21.59
CA ALA A 11 -14.52 28.81 21.80
C ALA A 11 -15.50 29.76 22.51
N LEU A 12 -15.98 30.82 21.84
CA LEU A 12 -16.97 31.77 22.37
C LEU A 12 -18.41 31.37 22.06
N ILE A 13 -18.63 30.25 21.39
CA ILE A 13 -19.97 29.78 21.06
C ILE A 13 -20.44 28.81 22.14
N ASP A 14 -21.53 29.15 22.81
CA ASP A 14 -22.21 28.25 23.74
C ASP A 14 -23.05 27.22 22.99
N LYS A 15 -24.01 27.70 22.22
CA LYS A 15 -24.85 26.91 21.32
C LYS A 15 -25.19 27.74 20.09
N LEU A 16 -24.98 27.16 18.92
CA LEU A 16 -25.32 27.72 17.63
C LEU A 16 -25.98 26.64 16.79
N ASP A 17 -27.11 26.98 16.18
CA ASP A 17 -27.78 26.17 15.16
C ASP A 17 -28.19 27.11 14.03
N ILE A 18 -27.58 26.91 12.85
CA ILE A 18 -27.79 27.82 11.73
C ILE A 18 -27.96 27.04 10.44
N THR A 19 -28.96 27.46 9.63
CA THR A 19 -29.22 26.91 8.30
C THR A 19 -28.68 27.85 7.24
N PHE A 20 -28.06 27.27 6.20
CA PHE A 20 -27.51 28.00 5.08
C PHE A 20 -28.36 27.80 3.82
N GLU A 21 -28.53 28.90 3.08
CA GLU A 21 -29.22 28.87 1.80
C GLU A 21 -28.32 28.42 0.66
N PRO A 22 -28.85 27.79 -0.39
CA PRO A 22 -28.11 27.54 -1.62
C PRO A 22 -27.73 28.85 -2.34
N GLY A 23 -26.77 28.79 -3.24
CA GLY A 23 -26.30 29.96 -3.97
C GLY A 23 -25.21 30.74 -3.24
N PHE A 24 -25.16 32.06 -3.41
CA PHE A 24 -24.16 32.93 -2.84
C PHE A 24 -24.63 33.54 -1.50
N SER A 25 -24.01 33.15 -0.41
CA SER A 25 -24.27 33.69 0.93
C SER A 25 -23.06 34.47 1.45
N VAL A 26 -23.31 35.50 2.23
CA VAL A 26 -22.25 36.32 2.86
C VAL A 26 -22.35 36.30 4.37
N ILE A 27 -21.20 36.34 5.02
CA ILE A 27 -21.06 36.41 6.47
C ILE A 27 -20.27 37.67 6.81
N THR A 28 -20.91 38.61 7.52
CA THR A 28 -20.29 39.85 8.00
C THR A 28 -20.18 39.83 9.53
N GLY A 29 -19.51 40.81 10.10
CA GLY A 29 -19.35 41.01 11.55
C GLY A 29 -17.99 41.59 11.88
N GLU A 30 -17.83 42.03 13.13
CA GLU A 30 -16.59 42.61 13.61
C GLU A 30 -15.41 41.65 13.58
N THR A 31 -14.20 42.14 13.33
CA THR A 31 -12.96 41.39 13.43
C THR A 31 -12.80 40.79 14.83
N GLY A 32 -12.52 39.48 14.91
CA GLY A 32 -12.45 38.76 16.18
C GLY A 32 -13.81 38.37 16.81
N ALA A 33 -14.96 38.70 16.18
CA ALA A 33 -16.30 38.39 16.68
C ALA A 33 -16.75 36.93 16.48
N GLY A 34 -15.92 36.07 15.92
CA GLY A 34 -16.31 34.66 15.73
C GLY A 34 -16.28 34.16 14.31
N LYS A 35 -15.97 35.02 13.31
CA LYS A 35 -15.79 34.55 11.92
C LYS A 35 -14.78 33.42 11.82
N SER A 36 -13.59 33.59 12.43
CA SER A 36 -12.55 32.56 12.50
C SER A 36 -12.97 31.35 13.37
N ILE A 37 -13.92 31.54 14.30
CA ILE A 37 -14.43 30.44 15.15
C ILE A 37 -15.28 29.48 14.30
N ILE A 38 -16.11 29.97 13.36
CA ILE A 38 -16.89 29.14 12.45
C ILE A 38 -15.97 28.33 11.56
N LEU A 39 -14.94 28.97 11.00
CA LEU A 39 -13.95 28.29 10.16
C LEU A 39 -13.17 27.24 10.95
N GLY A 40 -12.82 27.53 12.19
CA GLY A 40 -12.20 26.55 13.09
C GLY A 40 -13.12 25.35 13.37
N ALA A 41 -14.42 25.60 13.57
CA ALA A 41 -15.41 24.53 13.74
C ALA A 41 -15.55 23.68 12.47
N ILE A 42 -15.63 24.32 11.28
CA ILE A 42 -15.64 23.62 9.99
C ILE A 42 -14.31 22.84 9.82
N GLY A 43 -13.18 23.40 10.20
CA GLY A 43 -11.89 22.71 10.18
C GLY A 43 -11.87 21.41 10.99
N LEU A 44 -12.59 21.35 12.11
CA LEU A 44 -12.76 20.10 12.86
C LEU A 44 -13.53 19.04 12.06
N LEU A 45 -14.53 19.42 11.30
CA LEU A 45 -15.30 18.53 10.42
C LEU A 45 -14.47 18.09 9.20
N LEU A 46 -13.50 18.91 8.77
CA LEU A 46 -12.54 18.58 7.74
C LEU A 46 -11.35 17.72 8.26
N GLY A 47 -11.46 17.17 9.47
CA GLY A 47 -10.45 16.28 10.04
C GLY A 47 -9.21 16.97 10.61
N GLN A 48 -9.20 18.29 10.78
CA GLN A 48 -8.08 19.00 11.42
C GLN A 48 -7.89 18.55 12.87
N ARG A 49 -6.66 18.69 13.35
CA ARG A 49 -6.32 18.36 14.74
C ARG A 49 -7.12 19.25 15.70
N ALA A 50 -7.80 18.62 16.66
CA ALA A 50 -8.53 19.34 17.68
C ALA A 50 -7.56 19.94 18.72
N ASP A 51 -7.72 21.25 19.02
CA ASP A 51 -7.08 21.87 20.17
C ASP A 51 -8.07 21.88 21.34
N VAL A 52 -7.68 21.29 22.46
CA VAL A 52 -8.47 21.28 23.70
C VAL A 52 -8.78 22.70 24.19
N LYS A 53 -7.89 23.66 23.89
CA LYS A 53 -8.09 25.09 24.22
C LYS A 53 -9.29 25.71 23.49
N ALA A 54 -9.75 25.10 22.41
CA ALA A 54 -10.94 25.54 21.69
C ALA A 54 -12.25 25.12 22.38
N ILE A 55 -12.21 24.26 23.40
CA ILE A 55 -13.38 23.94 24.21
C ILE A 55 -13.69 25.15 25.13
N ARG A 56 -14.98 25.55 25.16
CA ARG A 56 -15.42 26.66 25.99
C ARG A 56 -15.05 26.43 27.45
N ASN A 57 -14.62 27.49 28.14
CA ASN A 57 -14.30 27.44 29.57
C ASN A 57 -15.48 26.93 30.38
N GLY A 58 -15.24 25.94 31.27
CA GLY A 58 -16.27 25.32 32.09
C GLY A 58 -17.02 24.16 31.43
N ALA A 59 -16.83 23.91 30.14
CA ALA A 59 -17.41 22.77 29.43
C ALA A 59 -16.49 21.56 29.44
N THR A 60 -17.07 20.36 29.49
CA THR A 60 -16.32 19.08 29.47
C THR A 60 -16.10 18.55 28.07
N LYS A 61 -16.93 18.94 27.09
CA LYS A 61 -16.83 18.58 25.68
C LYS A 61 -17.36 19.67 24.77
N CYS A 62 -16.83 19.72 23.55
CA CYS A 62 -17.47 20.45 22.47
C CYS A 62 -17.99 19.48 21.40
N ILE A 63 -19.03 19.91 20.68
CA ILE A 63 -19.66 19.19 19.58
C ILE A 63 -19.76 20.14 18.39
N VAL A 64 -19.34 19.65 17.23
CA VAL A 64 -19.57 20.31 15.94
C VAL A 64 -20.21 19.28 15.03
N GLU A 65 -21.37 19.63 14.45
CA GLU A 65 -22.11 18.79 13.51
C GLU A 65 -22.49 19.62 12.29
N ALA A 66 -22.42 19.04 11.10
CA ALA A 66 -22.90 19.67 9.89
C ALA A 66 -23.69 18.67 9.05
N LYS A 67 -24.77 19.17 8.45
CA LYS A 67 -25.62 18.45 7.52
C LYS A 67 -25.39 18.93 6.10
N PHE A 68 -25.25 17.96 5.19
CA PHE A 68 -25.00 18.23 3.77
C PHE A 68 -26.04 17.55 2.91
N SER A 69 -26.59 18.27 1.94
CA SER A 69 -27.32 17.64 0.83
C SER A 69 -26.29 17.10 -0.18
N ILE A 70 -26.38 15.79 -0.49
CA ILE A 70 -25.41 15.09 -1.35
C ILE A 70 -26.02 14.44 -2.60
N ALA A 71 -27.31 14.53 -2.81
CA ALA A 71 -28.05 13.86 -3.89
C ALA A 71 -27.46 14.03 -5.31
N SER A 72 -26.77 15.15 -5.59
CA SER A 72 -26.27 15.46 -6.95
C SER A 72 -24.77 15.19 -7.13
N TYR A 73 -24.08 14.59 -6.15
CA TYR A 73 -22.60 14.58 -6.09
C TYR A 73 -21.97 13.20 -6.27
N GLY A 74 -22.75 12.11 -6.40
CA GLY A 74 -22.24 10.76 -6.73
C GLY A 74 -21.28 10.20 -5.69
N MET A 75 -21.63 10.29 -4.41
CA MET A 75 -20.74 9.88 -3.29
C MET A 75 -20.91 8.42 -2.86
N GLU A 76 -21.78 7.65 -3.49
CA GLU A 76 -22.12 6.27 -3.13
C GLU A 76 -20.90 5.36 -3.00
N GLU A 77 -19.95 5.46 -3.93
CA GLU A 77 -18.72 4.65 -3.90
C GLU A 77 -17.87 4.91 -2.65
N PHE A 78 -17.81 6.16 -2.17
CA PHE A 78 -17.06 6.49 -0.96
C PHE A 78 -17.66 5.78 0.26
N PHE A 79 -18.99 5.83 0.42
CA PHE A 79 -19.68 5.21 1.55
C PHE A 79 -19.54 3.70 1.53
N LYS A 80 -19.71 3.08 0.37
CA LYS A 80 -19.55 1.64 0.16
C LYS A 80 -18.11 1.17 0.44
N ALA A 81 -17.11 1.91 -0.03
CA ALA A 81 -15.70 1.56 0.17
C ALA A 81 -15.25 1.68 1.64
N ASN A 82 -15.96 2.47 2.46
CA ASN A 82 -15.63 2.70 3.87
C ASN A 82 -16.58 1.99 4.84
N ASP A 83 -17.52 1.19 4.34
CA ASP A 83 -18.53 0.48 5.14
C ASP A 83 -19.37 1.43 6.03
N ILE A 84 -19.76 2.57 5.46
CA ILE A 84 -20.60 3.59 6.11
C ILE A 84 -21.97 3.58 5.46
N GLU A 85 -23.04 3.72 6.26
CA GLU A 85 -24.40 3.80 5.77
C GLU A 85 -24.57 5.02 4.83
N TYR A 86 -25.12 4.76 3.63
CA TYR A 86 -25.31 5.78 2.61
C TYR A 86 -26.77 6.22 2.56
N ASP A 87 -27.01 7.50 2.85
CA ASP A 87 -28.25 8.18 2.52
C ASP A 87 -28.05 8.96 1.21
N SER A 88 -28.92 8.77 0.23
CA SER A 88 -28.81 9.42 -1.08
C SER A 88 -29.05 10.93 -1.05
N GLU A 89 -29.71 11.44 -0.04
CA GLU A 89 -30.11 12.86 0.04
C GLU A 89 -29.26 13.65 1.02
N GLU A 90 -28.93 13.06 2.19
CA GLU A 90 -28.30 13.75 3.31
C GLU A 90 -27.03 13.03 3.79
N CYS A 91 -26.07 13.81 4.22
CA CYS A 91 -24.88 13.32 4.94
C CYS A 91 -24.65 14.18 6.18
N ILE A 92 -24.54 13.54 7.33
CA ILE A 92 -24.24 14.19 8.61
C ILE A 92 -22.82 13.89 9.00
N ILE A 93 -22.04 14.92 9.26
CA ILE A 93 -20.67 14.80 9.80
C ILE A 93 -20.65 15.41 11.19
N ARG A 94 -20.24 14.64 12.21
CA ARG A 94 -20.16 15.09 13.61
C ARG A 94 -18.80 14.84 14.21
N ARG A 95 -18.30 15.83 14.93
CA ARG A 95 -17.05 15.78 15.69
C ARG A 95 -17.30 16.12 17.15
N GLU A 96 -16.84 15.25 18.04
CA GLU A 96 -16.86 15.48 19.49
C GLU A 96 -15.41 15.53 20.02
N VAL A 97 -15.11 16.54 20.83
CA VAL A 97 -13.79 16.70 21.47
C VAL A 97 -14.01 16.90 22.97
N ASN A 98 -13.36 16.08 23.78
CA ASN A 98 -13.42 16.15 25.23
C ASN A 98 -12.20 16.87 25.80
N ILE A 99 -12.36 17.45 26.98
CA ILE A 99 -11.30 18.16 27.71
C ILE A 99 -10.05 17.29 27.96
N ASN A 100 -10.22 15.96 28.01
CA ASN A 100 -9.12 15.00 28.16
C ASN A 100 -8.36 14.74 26.83
N GLY A 101 -8.58 15.53 25.80
CA GLY A 101 -7.95 15.38 24.48
C GLY A 101 -8.50 14.22 23.63
N LYS A 102 -9.45 13.43 24.15
CA LYS A 102 -10.10 12.39 23.34
C LYS A 102 -11.06 13.03 22.34
N SER A 103 -10.97 12.59 21.10
CA SER A 103 -11.82 13.07 20.02
C SER A 103 -12.48 11.89 19.30
N ARG A 104 -13.76 12.06 18.95
CA ARG A 104 -14.56 11.08 18.19
C ARG A 104 -15.12 11.74 16.95
N ALA A 105 -15.17 11.00 15.87
CA ALA A 105 -15.72 11.42 14.59
C ALA A 105 -16.83 10.46 14.19
N PHE A 106 -17.89 11.00 13.57
CA PHE A 106 -19.03 10.23 13.10
C PHE A 106 -19.44 10.71 11.71
N ILE A 107 -19.86 9.79 10.87
CA ILE A 107 -20.46 10.04 9.56
C ILE A 107 -21.77 9.23 9.54
N ASN A 108 -22.91 9.88 9.35
CA ASN A 108 -24.25 9.28 9.44
C ASN A 108 -24.39 8.39 10.69
N ASP A 109 -24.03 8.95 11.86
CA ASP A 109 -24.00 8.28 13.17
C ASP A 109 -23.05 7.07 13.29
N THR A 110 -22.40 6.64 12.21
CA THR A 110 -21.38 5.60 12.21
C THR A 110 -20.03 6.18 12.70
N PRO A 111 -19.37 5.57 13.70
CA PRO A 111 -18.04 5.99 14.11
C PRO A 111 -17.04 5.90 12.95
N ALA A 112 -16.33 6.99 12.69
CA ALA A 112 -15.40 7.10 11.58
C ALA A 112 -13.99 7.50 12.04
N SER A 113 -12.98 7.14 11.28
CA SER A 113 -11.62 7.62 11.47
C SER A 113 -11.46 9.07 11.00
N LEU A 114 -10.42 9.77 11.51
CA LEU A 114 -10.13 11.13 11.05
C LEU A 114 -9.75 11.19 9.57
N SER A 115 -9.11 10.13 9.06
CA SER A 115 -8.77 10.02 7.65
C SER A 115 -10.00 9.92 6.75
N GLN A 116 -10.98 9.10 7.12
CA GLN A 116 -12.26 9.01 6.41
C GLN A 116 -13.02 10.34 6.43
N MET A 117 -13.10 10.98 7.61
CA MET A 117 -13.73 12.29 7.77
C MET A 117 -13.04 13.35 6.91
N LYS A 118 -11.71 13.34 6.83
CA LYS A 118 -10.94 14.27 6.00
C LYS A 118 -11.23 14.09 4.52
N VAL A 119 -11.16 12.85 4.03
CA VAL A 119 -11.41 12.54 2.62
C VAL A 119 -12.85 12.93 2.21
N LEU A 120 -13.84 12.65 3.06
CA LEU A 120 -15.21 13.07 2.81
C LEU A 120 -15.37 14.59 2.87
N GLY A 121 -14.77 15.22 3.89
CA GLY A 121 -14.80 16.67 4.06
C GLY A 121 -14.25 17.43 2.87
N GLU A 122 -13.12 16.98 2.31
CA GLU A 122 -12.50 17.56 1.10
C GLU A 122 -13.38 17.42 -0.16
N LYS A 123 -14.29 16.43 -0.19
CA LYS A 123 -15.30 16.29 -1.27
C LYS A 123 -16.53 17.18 -1.04
N LEU A 124 -16.81 17.60 0.18
CA LEU A 124 -18.01 18.36 0.54
C LEU A 124 -17.77 19.86 0.65
N ILE A 125 -16.63 20.28 1.17
CA ILE A 125 -16.29 21.68 1.42
C ILE A 125 -14.88 21.97 0.93
N ASP A 126 -14.75 23.03 0.15
CA ASP A 126 -13.47 23.66 -0.18
C ASP A 126 -13.40 25.00 0.55
N VAL A 127 -12.47 25.10 1.52
CA VAL A 127 -12.27 26.35 2.29
C VAL A 127 -11.08 27.08 1.71
N HIS A 128 -11.26 28.27 1.21
CA HIS A 128 -10.20 29.16 0.77
C HIS A 128 -9.95 30.24 1.82
N SER A 129 -8.80 30.18 2.49
CA SER A 129 -8.35 31.15 3.48
C SER A 129 -6.98 31.71 3.12
N GLN A 130 -6.58 32.79 3.77
CA GLN A 130 -5.27 33.43 3.56
C GLN A 130 -4.09 32.44 3.75
N HIS A 131 -4.25 31.43 4.62
CA HIS A 131 -3.25 30.38 4.82
C HIS A 131 -3.23 29.33 3.69
N GLN A 132 -4.31 29.16 2.94
CA GLN A 132 -4.37 28.22 1.81
C GLN A 132 -3.70 28.74 0.54
N ASN A 133 -3.37 30.02 0.46
CA ASN A 133 -2.51 30.56 -0.60
C ASN A 133 -1.16 29.82 -0.69
N LEU A 134 -0.72 29.18 0.43
CA LEU A 134 0.45 28.31 0.47
C LEU A 134 0.26 26.97 -0.25
N LEU A 135 -0.98 26.54 -0.52
CA LEU A 135 -1.22 25.26 -1.22
C LEU A 135 -0.80 25.33 -2.69
N ILE A 136 -0.83 26.51 -3.30
CA ILE A 136 -0.37 26.70 -4.69
C ILE A 136 1.12 26.36 -4.83
N ASN A 137 1.86 26.38 -3.70
CA ASN A 137 3.28 26.06 -3.62
C ASN A 137 3.54 24.55 -3.44
N LYS A 138 2.49 23.75 -3.13
CA LYS A 138 2.66 22.31 -2.95
C LYS A 138 2.91 21.64 -4.30
N GLU A 139 3.91 20.81 -4.34
CA GLU A 139 4.20 19.96 -5.48
C GLU A 139 2.95 19.15 -5.88
N GLY A 140 2.65 19.14 -7.16
CA GLY A 140 1.47 18.44 -7.70
C GLY A 140 0.14 19.21 -7.63
N PHE A 141 0.00 20.30 -6.84
CA PHE A 141 -1.25 21.05 -6.77
C PHE A 141 -1.62 21.70 -8.11
N GLN A 142 -0.65 22.33 -8.77
CA GLN A 142 -0.86 23.01 -10.07
C GLN A 142 -1.14 21.99 -11.17
N LEU A 143 -0.47 20.83 -11.14
CA LEU A 143 -0.75 19.72 -12.04
C LEU A 143 -2.17 19.18 -11.86
N ASN A 144 -2.62 19.00 -10.61
CA ASN A 144 -3.97 18.55 -10.32
C ASN A 144 -5.04 19.52 -10.82
N ILE A 145 -4.80 20.83 -10.72
CA ILE A 145 -5.69 21.84 -11.30
C ILE A 145 -5.75 21.68 -12.82
N LEU A 146 -4.61 21.50 -13.46
CA LEU A 146 -4.54 21.29 -14.91
C LEU A 146 -5.32 20.05 -15.34
N ASP A 147 -5.15 18.92 -14.64
CA ASP A 147 -5.85 17.67 -14.91
C ASP A 147 -7.37 17.80 -14.72
N ILE A 148 -7.81 18.49 -13.66
CA ILE A 148 -9.21 18.80 -13.43
C ILE A 148 -9.82 19.59 -14.60
N LEU A 149 -9.11 20.60 -15.08
CA LEU A 149 -9.57 21.48 -16.16
C LEU A 149 -9.43 20.82 -17.55
N ALA A 150 -8.48 19.91 -17.71
CA ALA A 150 -8.32 19.07 -18.89
C ALA A 150 -9.40 17.98 -19.00
N GLN A 151 -10.08 17.65 -17.90
CA GLN A 151 -11.06 16.56 -17.80
C GLN A 151 -10.47 15.19 -18.22
N ASP A 152 -9.18 14.98 -17.96
CA ASP A 152 -8.42 13.77 -18.33
C ASP A 152 -8.39 12.69 -17.23
N ILE A 153 -9.35 12.72 -16.32
CA ILE A 153 -9.43 11.81 -15.15
C ILE A 153 -9.39 10.35 -15.57
N LYS A 154 -10.01 10.01 -16.71
CA LYS A 154 -10.02 8.64 -17.22
C LYS A 154 -8.63 8.22 -17.70
N GLU A 155 -8.01 9.04 -18.52
CA GLU A 155 -6.67 8.81 -19.06
C GLU A 155 -5.63 8.78 -17.96
N LEU A 156 -5.75 9.63 -16.94
CA LEU A 156 -4.91 9.62 -15.74
C LEU A 156 -5.08 8.33 -14.94
N THR A 157 -6.32 7.87 -14.75
CA THR A 157 -6.59 6.61 -14.05
C THR A 157 -6.02 5.41 -14.81
N ASP A 158 -6.20 5.37 -16.14
CA ASP A 158 -5.65 4.31 -17.00
C ASP A 158 -4.12 4.32 -17.01
N TYR A 159 -3.50 5.50 -16.94
CA TYR A 159 -2.05 5.65 -16.77
C TYR A 159 -1.59 5.13 -15.40
N GLN A 160 -2.27 5.54 -14.32
CA GLN A 160 -1.92 5.15 -12.95
C GLN A 160 -1.99 3.64 -12.73
N ASN A 161 -2.99 2.97 -13.33
CA ASN A 161 -3.10 1.52 -13.27
C ASN A 161 -1.90 0.83 -13.92
N GLU A 162 -1.50 1.28 -15.12
CA GLU A 162 -0.34 0.77 -15.84
C GLU A 162 0.97 1.06 -15.10
N TYR A 163 1.13 2.26 -14.57
CA TYR A 163 2.30 2.66 -13.78
C TYR A 163 2.44 1.83 -12.50
N ASN A 164 1.34 1.55 -11.81
CA ASN A 164 1.34 0.71 -10.63
C ASN A 164 1.76 -0.74 -10.97
N GLU A 165 1.28 -1.29 -12.09
CA GLU A 165 1.72 -2.62 -12.55
C GLU A 165 3.21 -2.61 -12.95
N TYR A 166 3.69 -1.59 -13.64
CA TYR A 166 5.12 -1.39 -13.93
C TYR A 166 5.95 -1.37 -12.64
N ARG A 167 5.53 -0.62 -11.63
CA ARG A 167 6.22 -0.53 -10.33
C ARG A 167 6.24 -1.84 -9.58
N LYS A 168 5.15 -2.61 -9.66
CA LYS A 168 5.05 -3.94 -9.07
C LYS A 168 6.04 -4.89 -9.72
N VAL A 169 6.05 -4.98 -11.05
CA VAL A 169 6.98 -5.85 -11.80
C VAL A 169 8.43 -5.41 -11.58
N SER A 170 8.70 -4.10 -11.52
CA SER A 170 10.06 -3.60 -11.23
C SER A 170 10.55 -4.06 -9.85
N ARG A 171 9.72 -4.02 -8.80
CA ARG A 171 10.09 -4.50 -7.46
C ARG A 171 10.29 -6.02 -7.43
N GLU A 172 9.42 -6.77 -8.13
CA GLU A 172 9.56 -8.22 -8.25
C GLU A 172 10.88 -8.60 -8.94
N LEU A 173 11.25 -7.89 -9.99
CA LEU A 173 12.53 -8.07 -10.69
C LEU A 173 13.72 -7.77 -9.78
N ASP A 174 13.71 -6.63 -9.09
CA ASP A 174 14.80 -6.22 -8.19
C ASP A 174 15.01 -7.25 -7.06
N GLU A 175 13.92 -7.82 -6.54
CA GLU A 175 13.97 -8.89 -5.53
C GLU A 175 14.51 -10.20 -6.10
N CYS A 176 14.07 -10.62 -7.30
CA CYS A 176 14.59 -11.81 -7.98
C CYS A 176 16.09 -11.69 -8.27
N ILE A 177 16.54 -10.54 -8.76
CA ILE A 177 17.97 -10.30 -9.02
C ILE A 177 18.77 -10.42 -7.73
N ARG A 178 18.31 -9.82 -6.63
CA ARG A 178 19.00 -9.89 -5.34
C ARG A 178 19.12 -11.33 -4.84
N GLN A 179 18.03 -12.11 -4.91
CA GLN A 179 18.03 -13.52 -4.53
C GLN A 179 18.97 -14.36 -5.41
N ALA A 180 18.94 -14.13 -6.73
CA ALA A 180 19.83 -14.81 -7.66
C ALA A 180 21.31 -14.48 -7.40
N GLU A 181 21.65 -13.23 -7.09
CA GLU A 181 23.03 -12.83 -6.75
C GLU A 181 23.53 -13.48 -5.45
N GLU A 182 22.67 -13.63 -4.44
CA GLU A 182 23.01 -14.33 -3.20
C GLU A 182 23.32 -15.81 -3.47
N THR A 183 22.50 -16.47 -4.26
CA THR A 183 22.63 -17.90 -4.60
C THR A 183 23.82 -18.16 -5.55
N ARG A 184 24.10 -17.27 -6.49
CA ARG A 184 25.25 -17.39 -7.41
C ARG A 184 26.61 -17.39 -6.72
N LYS A 185 26.76 -16.77 -5.55
CA LYS A 185 28.03 -16.78 -4.80
C LYS A 185 28.44 -18.19 -4.40
N GLU A 186 27.51 -19.10 -4.29
CA GLU A 186 27.75 -20.50 -3.90
C GLU A 186 27.70 -21.45 -5.10
N GLU A 187 27.31 -21.00 -6.29
CA GLU A 187 27.10 -21.84 -7.48
C GLU A 187 28.34 -22.65 -7.86
N ASP A 188 29.49 -22.00 -7.96
CA ASP A 188 30.76 -22.67 -8.34
C ASP A 188 31.14 -23.74 -7.30
N TYR A 189 30.93 -23.45 -6.02
CA TYR A 189 31.15 -24.41 -4.95
C TYR A 189 30.19 -25.60 -5.04
N ILE A 190 28.91 -25.36 -5.20
CA ILE A 190 27.88 -26.40 -5.31
C ILE A 190 28.14 -27.27 -6.54
N ARG A 191 28.44 -26.65 -7.68
CA ARG A 191 28.76 -27.35 -8.94
C ARG A 191 29.97 -28.25 -8.78
N PHE A 192 31.03 -27.74 -8.14
CA PHE A 192 32.26 -28.53 -7.87
C PHE A 192 31.98 -29.71 -6.93
N GLN A 193 31.19 -29.49 -5.85
CA GLN A 193 30.84 -30.56 -4.92
C GLN A 193 29.99 -31.64 -5.57
N LEU A 194 28.99 -31.22 -6.35
CA LEU A 194 28.12 -32.15 -7.08
C LEU A 194 28.94 -32.99 -8.08
N GLN A 195 29.83 -32.36 -8.85
CA GLN A 195 30.69 -33.08 -9.80
C GLN A 195 31.49 -34.19 -9.11
N GLN A 196 32.06 -33.94 -7.93
CA GLN A 196 32.79 -34.96 -7.19
C GLN A 196 31.91 -36.12 -6.72
N LEU A 197 30.66 -35.81 -6.27
CA LEU A 197 29.70 -36.84 -5.86
C LEU A 197 29.21 -37.66 -7.07
N ASP A 198 28.99 -37.02 -8.21
CA ASP A 198 28.57 -37.69 -9.45
C ASP A 198 29.69 -38.58 -10.01
N GLU A 199 30.95 -38.12 -10.01
CA GLU A 199 32.10 -38.90 -10.43
C GLU A 199 32.34 -40.13 -9.53
N ALA A 200 31.88 -40.08 -8.29
CA ALA A 200 31.97 -41.19 -7.35
C ALA A 200 31.01 -42.33 -7.65
N GLU A 201 29.93 -42.09 -8.44
CA GLU A 201 28.91 -43.10 -8.82
C GLU A 201 28.45 -43.94 -7.62
N LEU A 202 28.08 -43.27 -6.53
CA LEU A 202 27.64 -43.91 -5.27
C LEU A 202 26.36 -44.69 -5.44
N LYS A 203 26.26 -45.84 -4.77
CA LYS A 203 25.06 -46.67 -4.69
C LYS A 203 24.57 -46.78 -3.25
N GLU A 204 23.25 -46.80 -3.08
CA GLU A 204 22.65 -46.99 -1.76
C GLU A 204 23.04 -48.35 -1.16
N GLY A 205 23.54 -48.35 0.07
CA GLY A 205 23.98 -49.57 0.76
C GLY A 205 25.36 -50.11 0.36
N GLU A 206 26.06 -49.43 -0.57
CA GLU A 206 27.38 -49.87 -1.09
C GLU A 206 28.42 -50.03 0.01
N VAL A 207 28.40 -49.15 1.02
CA VAL A 207 29.36 -49.22 2.14
C VAL A 207 29.18 -50.53 2.92
N ALA A 208 27.94 -50.87 3.28
CA ALA A 208 27.68 -52.10 4.06
C ALA A 208 28.04 -53.37 3.29
N GLU A 209 27.77 -53.41 1.99
CA GLU A 209 28.13 -54.53 1.11
C GLU A 209 29.65 -54.67 1.00
N LEU A 210 30.37 -53.58 0.79
CA LEU A 210 31.83 -53.58 0.69
C LEU A 210 32.53 -53.88 2.00
N GLU A 211 31.99 -53.40 3.14
CA GLU A 211 32.51 -53.77 4.48
C GLU A 211 32.40 -55.29 4.73
N GLN A 212 31.25 -55.89 4.41
CA GLN A 212 31.01 -57.31 4.55
C GLN A 212 31.92 -58.13 3.61
N GLU A 213 32.10 -57.64 2.35
CA GLU A 213 33.03 -58.27 1.40
C GLU A 213 34.47 -58.18 1.89
N ALA A 214 34.92 -57.00 2.39
CA ALA A 214 36.26 -56.80 2.94
C ALA A 214 36.57 -57.69 4.13
N GLU A 215 35.57 -57.84 5.05
CA GLU A 215 35.70 -58.71 6.21
C GLU A 215 35.85 -60.18 5.78
N THR A 216 35.02 -60.62 4.83
CA THR A 216 35.08 -61.98 4.28
C THR A 216 36.42 -62.24 3.58
N LEU A 217 36.91 -61.33 2.74
CA LEU A 217 38.17 -61.49 2.05
C LEU A 217 39.39 -61.44 2.99
N THR A 218 39.33 -60.61 4.04
CA THR A 218 40.42 -60.50 5.06
C THR A 218 40.57 -61.78 5.83
N HIS A 219 39.48 -62.47 6.18
CA HIS A 219 39.44 -63.67 6.95
C HIS A 219 39.29 -64.96 6.11
N ALA A 220 39.43 -64.84 4.78
CA ALA A 220 39.21 -65.95 3.85
C ALA A 220 40.00 -67.20 4.19
N GLU A 221 41.26 -67.11 4.59
CA GLU A 221 42.11 -68.25 5.01
C GLU A 221 41.57 -68.93 6.28
N ASP A 222 41.24 -68.13 7.31
CA ASP A 222 40.71 -68.63 8.57
C ASP A 222 39.37 -69.27 8.42
N ILE A 223 38.48 -68.68 7.63
CA ILE A 223 37.12 -69.20 7.32
C ILE A 223 37.27 -70.53 6.57
N LYS A 224 38.10 -70.55 5.54
CA LYS A 224 38.35 -71.76 4.74
C LYS A 224 38.93 -72.89 5.55
N ALA A 225 39.90 -72.59 6.45
CA ALA A 225 40.45 -73.58 7.36
C ALA A 225 39.43 -74.06 8.40
N GLY A 226 38.56 -73.18 8.89
CA GLY A 226 37.48 -73.52 9.83
C GLY A 226 36.41 -74.41 9.18
N LEU A 227 35.96 -74.06 7.97
CA LEU A 227 35.01 -74.84 7.20
C LEU A 227 35.56 -76.22 6.85
N TYR A 228 36.85 -76.26 6.39
CA TYR A 228 37.52 -77.54 6.09
C TYR A 228 37.56 -78.45 7.29
N ARG A 229 37.99 -77.99 8.48
CA ARG A 229 38.02 -78.80 9.70
C ARG A 229 36.61 -79.26 10.10
N SER A 230 35.61 -78.40 9.99
CA SER A 230 34.25 -78.75 10.36
C SER A 230 33.65 -79.79 9.40
N ALA A 231 33.85 -79.59 8.07
CA ALA A 231 33.43 -80.58 7.06
C ALA A 231 34.13 -81.93 7.26
N GLN A 232 35.46 -81.93 7.53
CA GLN A 232 36.20 -83.17 7.82
C GLN A 232 35.69 -83.90 9.10
N ASN A 233 35.42 -83.19 10.19
CA ASN A 233 34.87 -83.78 11.41
C ASN A 233 33.48 -84.37 11.20
N ILE A 234 32.72 -83.85 10.32
CA ILE A 234 31.35 -84.29 10.04
C ILE A 234 31.32 -85.36 8.95
N GLY A 235 31.98 -85.14 7.84
CA GLY A 235 31.85 -85.94 6.60
C GLY A 235 32.93 -87.00 6.38
N SER A 236 34.03 -87.02 7.17
CA SER A 236 35.13 -87.98 6.95
C SER A 236 34.69 -89.43 6.94
N ASP A 237 35.20 -90.17 5.93
CA ASP A 237 34.94 -91.59 5.83
C ASP A 237 35.57 -92.40 6.97
N GLU A 238 36.66 -91.93 7.60
CA GLU A 238 37.30 -92.52 8.73
C GLU A 238 36.94 -91.76 10.03
N GLY A 239 35.79 -92.17 10.67
CA GLY A 239 35.36 -91.68 12.00
C GLY A 239 34.62 -90.36 12.02
N GLY A 240 34.14 -89.83 10.88
CA GLY A 240 33.27 -88.66 10.85
C GLY A 240 31.86 -88.95 11.37
N CYS A 241 31.16 -87.90 11.87
CA CYS A 241 29.81 -87.97 12.40
C CYS A 241 28.84 -88.74 11.51
N VAL A 242 28.86 -88.45 10.19
CA VAL A 242 28.02 -89.12 9.17
C VAL A 242 28.26 -90.55 9.15
N THR A 243 29.51 -91.02 9.17
CA THR A 243 29.93 -92.43 9.17
C THR A 243 29.51 -93.13 10.50
N LEU A 244 29.76 -92.53 11.67
CA LEU A 244 29.40 -93.02 12.96
C LEU A 244 27.85 -93.16 13.17
N ILE A 245 27.11 -92.19 12.67
CA ILE A 245 25.62 -92.24 12.69
C ILE A 245 25.13 -93.36 11.79
N LYS A 246 25.67 -93.51 10.57
CA LYS A 246 25.33 -94.55 9.62
C LYS A 246 25.60 -95.99 10.23
N ASP A 247 26.76 -96.15 10.87
CA ASP A 247 27.10 -97.40 11.55
C ASP A 247 26.16 -97.70 12.72
N SER A 248 25.77 -96.67 13.46
CA SER A 248 24.76 -96.76 14.52
C SER A 248 23.37 -97.20 13.99
N ILE A 249 22.96 -96.63 12.86
CA ILE A 249 21.72 -97.03 12.14
C ILE A 249 21.79 -98.44 11.69
N ASN A 250 22.92 -98.88 11.09
CA ASN A 250 23.13 -100.26 10.66
C ASN A 250 23.06 -101.24 11.87
N THR A 251 23.66 -100.87 13.01
CA THR A 251 23.63 -101.70 14.24
C THR A 251 22.21 -101.75 14.78
N LEU A 252 21.50 -100.63 14.87
CA LEU A 252 20.10 -100.66 15.33
C LEU A 252 19.17 -101.46 14.43
N GLN A 253 19.43 -101.49 13.10
CA GLN A 253 18.66 -102.31 12.14
C GLN A 253 18.70 -103.81 12.50
N THR A 254 19.78 -104.32 13.06
CA THR A 254 19.86 -105.68 13.55
C THR A 254 19.09 -105.87 14.84
N VAL A 255 19.12 -104.87 15.76
CA VAL A 255 18.43 -104.86 17.06
C VAL A 255 16.93 -104.70 16.91
N CYS A 256 16.44 -104.00 15.91
CA CYS A 256 15.00 -103.80 15.63
C CYS A 256 14.24 -105.09 15.38
N LYS A 257 14.93 -106.17 14.98
CA LYS A 257 14.32 -107.48 14.77
C LYS A 257 13.87 -108.17 16.09
N VAL A 258 14.47 -107.75 17.19
CA VAL A 258 14.23 -108.43 18.54
C VAL A 258 13.66 -107.39 19.54
N PHE A 259 13.81 -106.08 19.34
CA PHE A 259 13.37 -105.01 20.23
C PHE A 259 12.70 -103.85 19.47
N ALA A 260 11.35 -103.91 19.42
CA ALA A 260 10.50 -103.01 18.65
C ALA A 260 10.73 -101.49 18.91
N LYS A 261 11.08 -101.14 20.15
CA LYS A 261 11.35 -99.74 20.52
C LYS A 261 12.58 -99.15 19.84
N ALA A 262 13.50 -99.99 19.34
CA ALA A 262 14.69 -99.57 18.63
C ALA A 262 14.37 -98.93 17.27
N ASN A 263 13.16 -99.19 16.68
CA ASN A 263 12.74 -98.52 15.42
C ASN A 263 12.58 -97.04 15.55
N GLU A 264 12.06 -96.52 16.63
CA GLU A 264 11.93 -95.11 16.90
C GLU A 264 13.30 -94.37 16.90
N TRP A 265 14.26 -95.02 17.56
CA TRP A 265 15.64 -94.48 17.62
C TRP A 265 16.32 -94.54 16.24
N LYS A 266 16.09 -95.59 15.47
CA LYS A 266 16.62 -95.73 14.14
C LYS A 266 16.08 -94.65 13.20
N GLU A 267 14.74 -94.42 13.15
CA GLU A 267 14.16 -93.33 12.32
C GLU A 267 14.66 -91.95 12.68
N ARG A 268 14.81 -91.70 13.98
CA ARG A 268 15.39 -90.44 14.42
C ARG A 268 16.86 -90.26 14.00
N LEU A 269 17.66 -91.31 14.07
CA LEU A 269 19.04 -91.22 13.56
C LEU A 269 19.14 -91.15 12.06
N GLU A 270 18.22 -91.77 11.30
CA GLU A 270 18.13 -91.61 9.84
C GLU A 270 17.82 -90.16 9.48
N SER A 271 16.89 -89.48 10.19
CA SER A 271 16.65 -88.04 9.99
C SER A 271 17.86 -87.20 10.29
N CYS A 272 18.55 -87.43 11.39
CA CYS A 272 19.82 -86.74 11.76
C CYS A 272 20.91 -87.03 10.75
N TYR A 273 21.02 -88.24 10.18
CA TYR A 273 22.00 -88.56 9.16
C TYR A 273 21.84 -87.76 7.91
N ILE A 274 20.59 -87.61 7.43
CA ILE A 274 20.29 -86.79 6.25
C ILE A 274 20.67 -85.32 6.48
N GLU A 275 20.23 -84.74 7.59
CA GLU A 275 20.47 -83.34 7.93
C GLU A 275 21.96 -83.04 8.12
N ILE A 276 22.69 -83.85 8.85
CA ILE A 276 24.13 -83.69 9.08
C ILE A 276 24.92 -83.85 7.76
N LYS A 277 24.48 -84.73 6.88
CA LYS A 277 25.10 -84.91 5.59
C LYS A 277 24.92 -83.69 4.66
N ASP A 278 23.73 -83.10 4.68
CA ASP A 278 23.43 -81.87 3.94
C ASP A 278 24.27 -80.70 4.48
N ILE A 279 24.34 -80.53 5.79
CA ILE A 279 25.21 -79.53 6.44
C ILE A 279 26.68 -79.68 6.03
N SER A 280 27.17 -80.94 6.00
CA SER A 280 28.55 -81.21 5.55
C SER A 280 28.80 -80.78 4.10
N HIS A 281 27.86 -81.07 3.24
CA HIS A 281 27.94 -80.70 1.83
C HIS A 281 27.85 -79.19 1.62
N ASP A 282 26.97 -78.52 2.37
CA ASP A 282 26.88 -77.05 2.33
C ASP A 282 28.18 -76.38 2.79
N MET A 283 28.84 -76.92 3.84
CA MET A 283 30.14 -76.42 4.26
C MET A 283 31.25 -76.67 3.23
N GLU A 284 31.23 -77.79 2.54
CA GLU A 284 32.18 -78.06 1.42
C GLU A 284 31.99 -77.10 0.25
N ASN A 285 30.74 -76.90 -0.15
CA ASN A 285 30.38 -75.93 -1.20
C ASN A 285 30.79 -74.49 -0.81
N ALA A 286 30.52 -74.06 0.44
CA ALA A 286 30.93 -72.78 0.95
C ALA A 286 32.44 -72.59 0.99
N GLN A 287 33.22 -73.66 1.35
CA GLN A 287 34.66 -73.63 1.34
C GLN A 287 35.25 -73.46 -0.08
N GLU A 288 34.65 -74.09 -1.10
CA GLU A 288 35.07 -73.95 -2.49
C GLU A 288 34.74 -72.57 -3.08
N ALA A 289 33.61 -71.98 -2.64
CA ALA A 289 33.19 -70.65 -3.08
C ALA A 289 34.06 -69.51 -2.51
N ILE A 290 34.81 -69.71 -1.44
CA ILE A 290 35.70 -68.67 -0.86
C ILE A 290 37.01 -68.65 -1.61
N GLU A 291 37.20 -67.62 -2.44
CA GLU A 291 38.48 -67.35 -3.14
C GLU A 291 39.34 -66.38 -2.36
N PHE A 292 40.62 -66.69 -2.22
CA PHE A 292 41.63 -65.77 -1.74
C PHE A 292 42.04 -64.83 -2.88
N ASN A 293 41.55 -63.61 -2.91
CA ASN A 293 41.82 -62.64 -3.96
C ASN A 293 42.36 -61.32 -3.37
N PRO A 294 43.67 -61.16 -3.17
CA PRO A 294 44.25 -59.94 -2.63
C PRO A 294 43.98 -58.70 -3.49
N SER A 295 43.98 -58.84 -4.79
CA SER A 295 43.71 -57.72 -5.71
C SER A 295 42.28 -57.20 -5.54
N ARG A 296 41.32 -58.09 -5.30
CA ARG A 296 39.93 -57.68 -5.01
C ARG A 296 39.80 -57.00 -3.67
N LEU A 297 40.51 -57.47 -2.63
CA LEU A 297 40.57 -56.84 -1.31
C LEU A 297 41.16 -55.41 -1.39
N ASP A 298 42.25 -55.22 -2.13
CA ASP A 298 42.84 -53.89 -2.36
C ASP A 298 41.87 -52.95 -3.08
N PHE A 299 41.13 -53.45 -4.06
CA PHE A 299 40.11 -52.66 -4.74
C PHE A 299 38.97 -52.25 -3.79
N VAL A 300 38.42 -53.18 -3.01
CA VAL A 300 37.34 -52.93 -2.04
C VAL A 300 37.78 -51.91 -1.01
N ASN A 301 38.98 -52.07 -0.45
CA ASN A 301 39.55 -51.12 0.52
C ASN A 301 39.76 -49.72 -0.09
N SER A 302 40.23 -49.63 -1.33
CA SER A 302 40.42 -48.37 -2.02
C SER A 302 39.08 -47.65 -2.25
N ARG A 303 38.03 -48.41 -2.64
CA ARG A 303 36.65 -47.90 -2.82
C ARG A 303 36.06 -47.43 -1.50
N LEU A 304 36.15 -48.20 -0.44
CA LEU A 304 35.71 -47.82 0.92
C LEU A 304 36.43 -46.54 1.39
N ASN A 305 37.75 -46.46 1.26
CA ASN A 305 38.51 -45.28 1.65
C ASN A 305 38.05 -44.02 0.88
N MET A 306 37.76 -44.16 -0.39
CA MET A 306 37.24 -43.05 -1.18
C MET A 306 35.85 -42.60 -0.67
N ILE A 307 34.91 -43.54 -0.40
CA ILE A 307 33.59 -43.20 0.12
C ILE A 307 33.70 -42.59 1.53
N TYR A 308 34.50 -43.15 2.43
CA TYR A 308 34.70 -42.59 3.77
C TYR A 308 35.34 -41.19 3.72
N SER A 309 36.26 -40.94 2.83
CA SER A 309 36.81 -39.59 2.61
C SER A 309 35.73 -38.59 2.23
N MET A 310 34.76 -38.99 1.38
CA MET A 310 33.64 -38.16 1.01
C MET A 310 32.66 -37.98 2.18
N MET A 311 32.34 -39.05 2.92
CA MET A 311 31.50 -38.97 4.10
C MET A 311 32.09 -38.01 5.16
N GLN A 312 33.40 -38.10 5.39
CA GLN A 312 34.10 -37.18 6.29
C GLN A 312 34.07 -35.74 5.80
N LYS A 313 34.29 -35.52 4.51
CA LYS A 313 34.26 -34.19 3.89
C LYS A 313 32.87 -33.53 4.01
N HIS A 314 31.82 -34.30 3.83
CA HIS A 314 30.42 -33.81 3.89
C HIS A 314 29.78 -33.94 5.29
N HIS A 315 30.56 -34.43 6.30
CA HIS A 315 30.12 -34.63 7.69
C HIS A 315 28.89 -35.52 7.82
N VAL A 316 28.81 -36.60 7.03
CA VAL A 316 27.74 -37.58 7.04
C VAL A 316 28.24 -38.94 7.49
N LYS A 317 27.30 -39.85 7.81
CA LYS A 317 27.60 -41.18 8.38
C LYS A 317 27.27 -42.33 7.46
N THR A 318 26.51 -42.08 6.39
CA THR A 318 26.05 -43.10 5.45
C THR A 318 26.23 -42.65 3.99
N ASP A 319 26.34 -43.61 3.08
CA ASP A 319 26.32 -43.39 1.64
C ASP A 319 24.98 -42.83 1.16
N THR A 320 23.88 -43.24 1.76
CA THR A 320 22.53 -42.67 1.50
C THR A 320 22.50 -41.17 1.74
N GLU A 321 23.07 -40.68 2.86
CA GLU A 321 23.15 -39.25 3.17
C GLU A 321 23.99 -38.50 2.13
N LEU A 322 25.06 -39.11 1.56
CA LEU A 322 25.84 -38.52 0.47
C LEU A 322 25.00 -38.37 -0.82
N ILE A 323 24.18 -39.37 -1.14
CA ILE A 323 23.26 -39.34 -2.29
C ILE A 323 22.20 -38.24 -2.10
N GLU A 324 21.65 -38.09 -0.89
CA GLU A 324 20.71 -37.02 -0.55
C GLU A 324 21.35 -35.63 -0.73
N ILE A 325 22.62 -35.46 -0.34
CA ILE A 325 23.38 -34.22 -0.55
C ILE A 325 23.53 -33.93 -2.05
N ALA A 326 23.87 -34.94 -2.84
CA ALA A 326 24.00 -34.77 -4.30
C ALA A 326 22.67 -34.32 -4.92
N GLU A 327 21.55 -34.90 -4.49
CA GLU A 327 20.23 -34.51 -4.97
C GLU A 327 19.85 -33.09 -4.55
N ASN A 328 20.19 -32.70 -3.31
CA ASN A 328 19.98 -31.34 -2.84
C ASN A 328 20.80 -30.31 -3.67
N TYR A 329 22.05 -30.63 -3.98
CA TYR A 329 22.87 -29.76 -4.85
C TYR A 329 22.30 -29.64 -6.26
N ARG A 330 21.74 -30.72 -6.85
CA ARG A 330 21.02 -30.65 -8.15
C ARG A 330 19.83 -29.72 -8.08
N GLN A 331 19.01 -29.84 -7.05
CA GLN A 331 17.84 -28.97 -6.86
C GLN A 331 18.24 -27.51 -6.69
N GLN A 332 19.32 -27.20 -6.00
CA GLN A 332 19.84 -25.85 -5.85
C GLN A 332 20.31 -25.27 -7.20
N LEU A 333 21.00 -26.04 -8.02
CA LEU A 333 21.44 -25.61 -9.35
C LEU A 333 20.25 -25.41 -10.31
N ASP A 334 19.21 -26.24 -10.23
CA ASP A 334 17.99 -26.09 -11.03
C ASP A 334 17.24 -24.81 -10.63
N MET A 335 17.21 -24.47 -9.32
CA MET A 335 16.64 -23.20 -8.86
C MET A 335 17.40 -21.97 -9.40
N ILE A 336 18.73 -22.04 -9.52
CA ILE A 336 19.54 -20.96 -10.10
C ILE A 336 19.15 -20.77 -11.58
N THR A 337 19.10 -21.85 -12.34
CA THR A 337 18.75 -21.79 -13.77
C THR A 337 17.34 -21.24 -13.99
N SER A 338 16.36 -21.71 -13.21
CA SER A 338 14.98 -21.21 -13.28
C SER A 338 14.83 -19.74 -12.89
N SER A 339 15.70 -19.26 -11.98
CA SER A 339 15.74 -17.84 -11.59
C SER A 339 16.21 -16.94 -12.74
N ASP A 340 17.19 -17.39 -13.54
CA ASP A 340 17.67 -16.63 -14.70
C ASP A 340 16.59 -16.52 -15.80
N GLU A 341 15.83 -17.58 -16.03
CA GLU A 341 14.68 -17.55 -16.95
C GLU A 341 13.62 -16.57 -16.44
N ARG A 342 13.30 -16.61 -15.14
CA ARG A 342 12.33 -15.71 -14.51
C ARG A 342 12.76 -14.26 -14.58
N ILE A 343 14.04 -13.96 -14.34
CA ILE A 343 14.61 -12.60 -14.47
C ILE A 343 14.41 -12.09 -15.91
N SER A 344 14.74 -12.90 -16.90
CA SER A 344 14.58 -12.56 -18.32
C SER A 344 13.11 -12.28 -18.69
N GLU A 345 12.17 -13.09 -18.18
CA GLU A 345 10.74 -12.85 -18.37
C GLU A 345 10.28 -11.52 -17.75
N LEU A 346 10.71 -11.26 -16.50
CA LEU A 346 10.36 -10.03 -15.78
C LEU A 346 10.97 -8.78 -16.45
N GLU A 347 12.21 -8.86 -16.96
CA GLU A 347 12.85 -7.79 -17.72
C GLU A 347 12.05 -7.44 -18.99
N ASN A 348 11.65 -8.47 -19.74
CA ASN A 348 10.85 -8.30 -20.93
C ASN A 348 9.47 -7.70 -20.61
N LYS A 349 8.83 -8.16 -19.52
CA LYS A 349 7.56 -7.63 -19.05
C LYS A 349 7.70 -6.16 -18.60
N LYS A 350 8.73 -5.85 -17.80
CA LYS A 350 9.06 -4.50 -17.33
C LYS A 350 9.24 -3.53 -18.51
N LYS A 351 9.99 -3.95 -19.55
CA LYS A 351 10.21 -3.15 -20.75
C LYS A 351 8.91 -2.84 -21.49
N LYS A 352 8.06 -3.86 -21.72
CA LYS A 352 6.76 -3.67 -22.37
C LYS A 352 5.84 -2.72 -21.59
N LEU A 353 5.79 -2.88 -20.28
CA LEU A 353 5.02 -2.00 -19.40
C LEU A 353 5.57 -0.58 -19.40
N TYR A 354 6.89 -0.41 -19.37
CA TYR A 354 7.52 0.91 -19.45
C TYR A 354 7.17 1.63 -20.75
N ASP A 355 7.27 0.93 -21.90
CA ASP A 355 6.89 1.50 -23.19
C ASP A 355 5.40 1.88 -23.25
N SER A 356 4.53 1.11 -22.57
CA SER A 356 3.11 1.43 -22.43
C SER A 356 2.87 2.65 -21.54
N VAL A 357 3.55 2.72 -20.40
CA VAL A 357 3.53 3.87 -19.47
C VAL A 357 3.95 5.15 -20.18
N ILE A 358 5.04 5.11 -20.95
CA ILE A 358 5.51 6.30 -21.71
C ILE A 358 4.46 6.74 -22.74
N ARG A 359 3.88 5.82 -23.50
CA ARG A 359 2.83 6.19 -24.48
C ARG A 359 1.61 6.84 -23.82
N LYS A 360 1.15 6.27 -22.70
CA LYS A 360 0.02 6.85 -21.94
C LYS A 360 0.38 8.20 -21.32
N ALA A 361 1.61 8.37 -20.84
CA ALA A 361 2.10 9.65 -20.35
C ALA A 361 2.13 10.72 -21.45
N GLU A 362 2.51 10.37 -22.68
CA GLU A 362 2.50 11.28 -23.83
C GLU A 362 1.08 11.72 -24.21
N VAL A 363 0.09 10.82 -24.08
CA VAL A 363 -1.33 11.19 -24.25
C VAL A 363 -1.74 12.23 -23.21
N LEU A 364 -1.39 12.02 -21.94
CA LEU A 364 -1.65 13.00 -20.87
C LEU A 364 -0.97 14.36 -21.17
N THR A 365 0.30 14.34 -21.58
CA THR A 365 1.03 15.57 -21.94
C THR A 365 0.34 16.34 -23.07
N ALA A 366 -0.19 15.64 -24.07
CA ALA A 366 -0.92 16.27 -25.17
C ALA A 366 -2.22 16.96 -24.68
N LEU A 367 -3.03 16.26 -23.87
CA LEU A 367 -4.27 16.80 -23.29
C LEU A 367 -3.99 18.00 -22.37
N ARG A 368 -2.98 17.89 -21.54
CA ARG A 368 -2.50 18.97 -20.66
C ARG A 368 -2.05 20.18 -21.44
N THR A 369 -1.31 19.99 -22.53
CA THR A 369 -0.81 21.08 -23.38
C THR A 369 -1.95 21.81 -24.09
N GLU A 370 -2.94 21.08 -24.60
CA GLU A 370 -4.13 21.69 -25.19
C GLU A 370 -4.91 22.52 -24.15
N SER A 371 -5.09 21.97 -22.95
CA SER A 371 -5.82 22.61 -21.86
C SER A 371 -5.08 23.82 -21.30
N ALA A 372 -3.74 23.77 -21.26
CA ALA A 372 -2.91 24.88 -20.80
C ALA A 372 -3.19 26.19 -21.56
N GLY A 373 -3.34 26.12 -22.88
CA GLY A 373 -3.69 27.29 -23.70
C GLY A 373 -5.08 27.86 -23.38
N LYS A 374 -6.05 26.99 -23.12
CA LYS A 374 -7.41 27.41 -22.72
C LYS A 374 -7.40 28.06 -21.33
N ILE A 375 -6.70 27.46 -20.38
CA ILE A 375 -6.52 27.98 -19.02
C ILE A 375 -5.89 29.36 -19.04
N GLN A 376 -4.82 29.54 -19.81
CA GLN A 376 -4.14 30.84 -19.95
C GLN A 376 -5.10 31.93 -20.40
N SER A 377 -5.82 31.71 -21.49
CA SER A 377 -6.76 32.70 -22.04
C SER A 377 -7.92 32.99 -21.06
N GLN A 378 -8.46 31.99 -20.40
CA GLN A 378 -9.54 32.17 -19.43
C GLN A 378 -9.06 32.89 -18.17
N MET A 379 -7.89 32.56 -17.65
CA MET A 379 -7.29 33.28 -16.51
C MET A 379 -7.08 34.77 -16.82
N GLU A 380 -6.53 35.11 -17.96
CA GLU A 380 -6.36 36.50 -18.35
C GLU A 380 -7.70 37.22 -18.45
N SER A 381 -8.73 36.58 -19.06
CA SER A 381 -10.06 37.17 -19.18
C SER A 381 -10.75 37.42 -17.82
N LEU A 382 -10.51 36.58 -16.81
CA LEU A 382 -11.01 36.77 -15.46
C LEU A 382 -10.23 37.79 -14.65
N LEU A 383 -8.92 37.87 -14.84
CA LEU A 383 -8.04 38.76 -14.06
C LEU A 383 -8.05 40.21 -14.55
N ILE A 384 -8.22 40.48 -15.85
CA ILE A 384 -8.31 41.83 -16.41
C ILE A 384 -9.41 42.67 -15.72
N PRO A 385 -10.67 42.18 -15.57
CA PRO A 385 -11.71 42.93 -14.85
C PRO A 385 -11.40 43.12 -13.37
N LEU A 386 -10.60 42.24 -12.77
CA LEU A 386 -10.19 42.31 -11.37
C LEU A 386 -9.06 43.32 -11.09
N GLY A 387 -8.86 44.28 -12.02
CA GLY A 387 -7.90 45.37 -11.84
C GLY A 387 -6.46 45.00 -12.22
N MET A 388 -6.27 44.03 -13.10
CA MET A 388 -4.97 43.62 -13.64
C MET A 388 -4.97 43.73 -15.18
N PRO A 389 -5.07 44.95 -15.77
CA PRO A 389 -5.25 45.14 -17.21
C PRO A 389 -4.07 44.66 -18.07
N ASN A 390 -2.91 44.51 -17.47
CA ASN A 390 -1.67 44.09 -18.17
C ASN A 390 -1.22 42.70 -17.70
N VAL A 391 -2.11 41.91 -17.13
CA VAL A 391 -1.80 40.55 -16.63
C VAL A 391 -1.30 39.68 -17.78
N LYS A 392 -0.28 38.88 -17.46
CA LYS A 392 0.15 37.75 -18.27
C LYS A 392 0.10 36.51 -17.38
N PHE A 393 -0.55 35.49 -17.86
CA PHE A 393 -0.61 34.19 -17.21
C PHE A 393 -0.10 33.14 -18.20
N ALA A 394 0.76 32.24 -17.76
CA ALA A 394 1.25 31.13 -18.57
C ALA A 394 1.26 29.82 -17.75
N VAL A 395 0.97 28.74 -18.43
CA VAL A 395 1.10 27.38 -17.89
C VAL A 395 2.32 26.76 -18.55
N GLU A 396 3.39 26.63 -17.79
CA GLU A 396 4.63 25.99 -18.22
C GLU A 396 4.55 24.49 -17.89
N ILE A 397 4.76 23.64 -18.91
CA ILE A 397 4.81 22.18 -18.76
C ILE A 397 6.25 21.76 -19.03
N CYS A 398 6.92 21.26 -18.00
CA CYS A 398 8.29 20.75 -18.07
C CYS A 398 8.30 19.23 -18.02
N ARG A 399 9.04 18.58 -18.94
CA ARG A 399 9.16 17.12 -18.94
C ARG A 399 10.12 16.65 -17.86
N LYS A 400 9.69 15.71 -17.02
CA LYS A 400 10.51 15.00 -16.05
C LYS A 400 11.43 14.00 -16.73
N LYS A 401 12.51 13.62 -16.07
CA LYS A 401 13.44 12.58 -16.56
C LYS A 401 12.83 11.20 -16.55
N GLU A 402 12.05 10.89 -15.52
CA GLU A 402 11.39 9.61 -15.32
C GLU A 402 9.91 9.81 -15.00
N PRO A 403 9.04 8.89 -15.42
CA PRO A 403 7.63 8.96 -15.11
C PRO A 403 7.40 8.69 -13.61
N ASP A 404 6.41 9.39 -13.05
CA ASP A 404 5.88 9.11 -11.72
C ASP A 404 4.38 8.75 -11.79
N ILE A 405 3.71 8.64 -10.64
CA ILE A 405 2.29 8.30 -10.56
C ILE A 405 1.36 9.29 -11.27
N ASN A 406 1.85 10.50 -11.57
CA ASN A 406 1.11 11.59 -12.22
C ASN A 406 1.56 11.83 -13.67
N GLY A 407 2.41 11.00 -14.23
CA GLY A 407 2.93 11.14 -15.60
C GLY A 407 4.34 11.71 -15.69
N LEU A 408 4.66 12.25 -16.87
CA LEU A 408 5.98 12.82 -17.20
C LEU A 408 6.06 14.33 -17.00
N ASP A 409 4.97 14.98 -16.58
CA ASP A 409 4.87 16.43 -16.59
C ASP A 409 5.06 17.03 -15.19
N ALA A 410 5.84 18.09 -15.10
CA ALA A 410 5.86 19.03 -14.00
C ALA A 410 5.23 20.34 -14.50
N VAL A 411 4.29 20.89 -13.74
CA VAL A 411 3.52 22.08 -14.15
C VAL A 411 3.83 23.24 -13.24
N ASN A 412 4.09 24.40 -13.86
CA ASN A 412 4.28 25.68 -13.19
C ASN A 412 3.30 26.71 -13.74
N PHE A 413 2.52 27.32 -12.87
CA PHE A 413 1.72 28.49 -13.21
C PHE A 413 2.60 29.73 -13.06
N LEU A 414 2.79 30.42 -14.16
CA LEU A 414 3.60 31.65 -14.23
C LEU A 414 2.67 32.86 -14.36
N PHE A 415 2.98 33.92 -13.65
CA PHE A 415 2.15 35.11 -13.57
C PHE A 415 3.01 36.38 -13.59
N SER A 416 2.46 37.44 -14.21
CA SER A 416 2.96 38.82 -14.10
C SER A 416 1.80 39.79 -14.13
N ALA A 417 1.68 40.67 -13.15
CA ALA A 417 0.65 41.70 -13.08
C ALA A 417 0.97 42.91 -13.97
N ASN A 418 2.25 43.13 -14.33
CA ASN A 418 2.75 44.33 -14.97
C ASN A 418 3.19 44.07 -16.42
N LYS A 419 2.98 45.07 -17.29
CA LYS A 419 3.31 44.98 -18.72
C LYS A 419 4.79 44.62 -19.01
N ASN A 420 5.71 45.12 -18.20
CA ASN A 420 7.14 44.91 -18.34
C ASN A 420 7.71 43.94 -17.30
N GLY A 421 6.84 43.26 -16.51
CA GLY A 421 7.24 42.28 -15.50
C GLY A 421 7.67 40.98 -16.15
N THR A 422 8.64 40.32 -15.53
CA THR A 422 8.99 38.93 -15.86
C THR A 422 7.93 37.97 -15.32
N LEU A 423 7.61 36.96 -16.08
CA LEU A 423 6.77 35.87 -15.59
C LEU A 423 7.48 35.15 -14.43
N GLN A 424 6.83 35.09 -13.30
CA GLN A 424 7.31 34.41 -12.09
C GLN A 424 6.29 33.37 -11.65
N ASN A 425 6.73 32.33 -10.93
CA ASN A 425 5.81 31.35 -10.38
C ASN A 425 4.77 32.05 -9.51
N VAL A 426 3.50 31.68 -9.68
CA VAL A 426 2.37 32.23 -8.88
C VAL A 426 2.64 32.09 -7.39
N ALA A 427 3.36 31.06 -7.00
CA ALA A 427 3.81 30.82 -5.63
C ALA A 427 4.70 31.95 -5.05
N SER A 428 5.38 32.69 -5.87
CA SER A 428 6.30 33.79 -5.47
C SER A 428 5.66 35.17 -5.48
N ILE A 429 4.33 35.27 -5.73
CA ILE A 429 3.62 36.55 -5.73
C ILE A 429 3.68 37.18 -4.33
N ALA A 430 4.25 38.36 -4.23
CA ALA A 430 4.45 39.08 -2.98
C ALA A 430 3.18 39.79 -2.46
N SER A 431 2.24 40.14 -3.36
CA SER A 431 1.01 40.87 -3.02
C SER A 431 -0.13 39.92 -2.62
N GLY A 432 -0.58 40.01 -1.36
CA GLY A 432 -1.72 39.23 -0.88
C GLY A 432 -3.00 39.45 -1.70
N GLY A 433 -3.27 40.67 -2.14
CA GLY A 433 -4.46 40.97 -2.96
C GLY A 433 -4.35 40.42 -4.40
N GLU A 434 -3.15 40.32 -4.98
CA GLU A 434 -2.97 39.73 -6.31
C GLU A 434 -3.16 38.22 -6.27
N ILE A 435 -2.56 37.54 -5.29
CA ILE A 435 -2.71 36.10 -5.14
C ILE A 435 -4.16 35.70 -4.82
N ALA A 436 -4.88 36.51 -4.01
CA ALA A 436 -6.29 36.29 -3.72
C ALA A 436 -7.15 36.32 -5.01
N ARG A 437 -6.92 37.29 -5.91
CA ARG A 437 -7.64 37.38 -7.19
C ARG A 437 -7.28 36.25 -8.15
N VAL A 438 -6.00 35.88 -8.23
CA VAL A 438 -5.58 34.69 -9.01
C VAL A 438 -6.26 33.43 -8.47
N MET A 439 -6.30 33.24 -7.15
CA MET A 439 -6.96 32.09 -6.55
C MET A 439 -8.46 32.08 -6.75
N LEU A 440 -9.14 33.24 -6.65
CA LEU A 440 -10.56 33.35 -6.97
C LEU A 440 -10.83 32.92 -8.42
N SER A 441 -10.02 33.42 -9.37
CA SER A 441 -10.15 33.08 -10.79
C SER A 441 -9.92 31.60 -11.06
N LEU A 442 -8.88 31.00 -10.46
CA LEU A 442 -8.64 29.56 -10.54
C LEU A 442 -9.81 28.75 -9.96
N LYS A 443 -10.32 29.15 -8.79
CA LYS A 443 -11.47 28.47 -8.16
C LYS A 443 -12.74 28.60 -8.98
N ALA A 444 -12.98 29.75 -9.64
CA ALA A 444 -14.10 29.92 -10.55
C ALA A 444 -14.02 28.96 -11.75
N MET A 445 -12.83 28.79 -12.32
CA MET A 445 -12.60 27.82 -13.40
C MET A 445 -12.80 26.38 -12.94
N ILE A 446 -12.19 25.99 -11.81
CA ILE A 446 -12.33 24.64 -11.23
C ILE A 446 -13.80 24.36 -10.90
N ALA A 447 -14.50 25.33 -10.33
CA ALA A 447 -15.91 25.24 -10.04
C ALA A 447 -16.74 24.94 -11.31
N GLY A 448 -16.32 25.42 -12.50
CA GLY A 448 -16.90 25.03 -13.79
C GLY A 448 -16.70 23.54 -14.14
N ALA A 449 -15.59 22.95 -13.76
CA ALA A 449 -15.17 21.59 -14.14
C ALA A 449 -15.58 20.51 -13.12
N VAL A 450 -15.58 20.80 -11.83
CA VAL A 450 -15.83 19.83 -10.74
C VAL A 450 -17.11 20.17 -9.98
N LYS A 451 -17.87 19.15 -9.61
CA LYS A 451 -19.07 19.28 -8.75
C LYS A 451 -18.64 19.35 -7.27
N LEU A 452 -18.17 20.53 -6.82
CA LEU A 452 -17.95 20.79 -5.40
C LEU A 452 -19.22 21.36 -4.76
N PRO A 453 -19.73 20.75 -3.68
CA PRO A 453 -21.00 21.18 -3.06
C PRO A 453 -20.93 22.57 -2.46
N THR A 454 -19.87 22.89 -1.71
CA THR A 454 -19.76 24.15 -0.96
C THR A 454 -18.34 24.70 -1.06
N ILE A 455 -18.22 25.99 -1.39
CA ILE A 455 -16.94 26.73 -1.41
C ILE A 455 -17.05 27.88 -0.39
N ILE A 456 -16.06 28.00 0.47
CA ILE A 456 -15.98 29.04 1.51
C ILE A 456 -14.79 29.93 1.22
N PHE A 457 -15.02 31.22 1.04
CA PHE A 457 -13.98 32.24 0.90
C PHE A 457 -13.83 33.03 2.19
N ASP A 458 -12.64 33.00 2.77
CA ASP A 458 -12.32 33.71 4.01
C ASP A 458 -11.38 34.88 3.70
N GLU A 459 -11.88 36.10 3.92
CA GLU A 459 -11.15 37.36 3.76
C GLU A 459 -10.36 37.49 2.45
N ILE A 460 -10.92 36.96 1.35
CA ILE A 460 -10.31 37.03 0.01
C ILE A 460 -10.26 38.48 -0.52
N ASP A 461 -10.99 39.39 0.11
CA ASP A 461 -11.14 40.78 -0.24
C ASP A 461 -10.08 41.72 0.40
N THR A 462 -9.07 41.17 1.07
CA THR A 462 -7.99 41.95 1.69
C THR A 462 -7.18 42.69 0.63
N GLY A 463 -7.05 44.04 0.79
CA GLY A 463 -6.33 44.90 -0.12
C GLY A 463 -7.03 45.22 -1.46
N VAL A 464 -8.33 45.02 -1.50
CA VAL A 464 -9.17 45.30 -2.69
C VAL A 464 -10.06 46.54 -2.44
N SER A 465 -10.31 47.34 -3.46
CA SER A 465 -11.15 48.53 -3.39
C SER A 465 -12.44 48.37 -4.19
N GLY A 466 -13.41 49.24 -3.91
CA GLY A 466 -14.81 49.26 -4.32
C GLY A 466 -15.21 48.54 -5.63
N SER A 467 -14.74 49.02 -6.79
CA SER A 467 -15.15 48.47 -8.09
C SER A 467 -14.58 47.06 -8.36
N ILE A 468 -13.43 46.72 -7.79
CA ILE A 468 -12.82 45.39 -7.91
C ILE A 468 -13.59 44.43 -7.01
N ALA A 469 -13.96 44.83 -5.78
CA ALA A 469 -14.76 44.04 -4.88
C ALA A 469 -16.13 43.66 -5.47
N GLU A 470 -16.76 44.61 -6.18
CA GLU A 470 -18.01 44.33 -6.90
C GLU A 470 -17.84 43.25 -7.97
N LYS A 471 -16.76 43.29 -8.76
CA LYS A 471 -16.46 42.28 -9.77
C LYS A 471 -16.13 40.90 -9.16
N MET A 472 -15.41 40.90 -8.05
CA MET A 472 -15.19 39.66 -7.28
C MET A 472 -16.51 39.05 -6.80
N ALA A 473 -17.43 39.90 -6.30
CA ALA A 473 -18.76 39.44 -5.86
C ALA A 473 -19.59 38.85 -7.00
N LEU A 474 -19.52 39.43 -8.21
CA LEU A 474 -20.17 38.89 -9.39
C LEU A 474 -19.63 37.49 -9.76
N ILE A 475 -18.32 37.30 -9.72
CA ILE A 475 -17.72 35.98 -9.95
C ILE A 475 -18.23 34.97 -8.92
N MET A 476 -18.25 35.30 -7.62
CA MET A 476 -18.75 34.45 -6.57
C MET A 476 -20.26 34.15 -6.71
N GLN A 477 -21.04 35.15 -7.14
CA GLN A 477 -22.48 35.00 -7.41
C GLN A 477 -22.71 34.05 -8.60
N ASP A 478 -21.93 34.16 -9.68
CA ASP A 478 -22.03 33.27 -10.84
C ASP A 478 -21.62 31.84 -10.49
N MET A 479 -20.60 31.66 -9.64
CA MET A 479 -20.26 30.33 -9.09
C MET A 479 -21.44 29.74 -8.32
N GLY A 480 -22.17 30.54 -7.53
CA GLY A 480 -23.35 30.11 -6.75
C GLY A 480 -24.57 29.73 -7.60
N ARG A 481 -24.71 30.28 -8.81
CA ARG A 481 -25.86 30.00 -9.71
C ARG A 481 -25.82 28.60 -10.34
N GLN A 482 -24.68 27.93 -10.37
CA GLN A 482 -24.50 26.64 -11.05
C GLN A 482 -24.78 25.43 -10.16
N ASN A 483 -25.83 25.48 -9.35
CA ASN A 483 -26.18 24.45 -8.36
C ASN A 483 -25.05 24.19 -7.35
N ARG A 484 -24.41 25.27 -6.89
CA ARG A 484 -23.35 25.27 -5.88
C ARG A 484 -23.67 26.25 -4.78
N GLN A 485 -22.99 26.09 -3.68
CA GLN A 485 -23.08 27.02 -2.56
C GLN A 485 -21.73 27.70 -2.38
N VAL A 486 -21.76 29.02 -2.36
CA VAL A 486 -20.62 29.88 -2.08
C VAL A 486 -20.89 30.65 -0.81
N LEU A 487 -20.01 30.53 0.18
CA LEU A 487 -20.04 31.30 1.40
C LEU A 487 -18.83 32.25 1.40
N SER A 488 -19.05 33.56 1.51
CA SER A 488 -17.96 34.54 1.62
C SER A 488 -17.98 35.24 2.95
N ILE A 489 -16.91 35.10 3.70
CA ILE A 489 -16.65 35.90 4.90
C ILE A 489 -15.95 37.18 4.45
N THR A 490 -16.62 38.32 4.63
CA THR A 490 -16.20 39.61 4.05
C THR A 490 -16.35 40.76 5.04
N HIS A 491 -15.57 41.79 4.83
CA HIS A 491 -15.71 43.08 5.48
C HIS A 491 -16.08 44.19 4.51
N LEU A 492 -16.23 43.87 3.20
CA LEU A 492 -16.56 44.83 2.15
C LEU A 492 -18.07 44.87 1.85
N PRO A 493 -18.71 46.07 1.94
CA PRO A 493 -20.13 46.20 1.69
C PRO A 493 -20.55 45.83 0.25
N GLN A 494 -19.65 46.01 -0.73
CA GLN A 494 -19.88 45.64 -2.13
C GLN A 494 -20.07 44.15 -2.32
N ILE A 495 -19.33 43.32 -1.57
CA ILE A 495 -19.48 41.86 -1.59
C ILE A 495 -20.72 41.46 -0.80
N ALA A 496 -20.92 42.06 0.39
CA ALA A 496 -22.05 41.77 1.27
C ALA A 496 -23.40 42.05 0.58
N ALA A 497 -23.47 43.10 -0.24
CA ALA A 497 -24.69 43.46 -0.95
C ALA A 497 -25.13 42.45 -2.03
N ARG A 498 -24.17 41.69 -2.63
CA ARG A 498 -24.45 40.74 -3.72
C ARG A 498 -24.83 39.33 -3.25
N GLY A 499 -24.72 39.03 -1.95
CA GLY A 499 -25.16 37.73 -1.39
C GLY A 499 -26.69 37.55 -1.52
N ASN A 500 -27.12 36.32 -1.83
CA ASN A 500 -28.57 35.95 -1.79
C ASN A 500 -29.07 35.88 -0.34
N ALA A 501 -28.25 35.41 0.57
CA ALA A 501 -28.50 35.43 2.01
C ALA A 501 -27.32 36.16 2.73
N HIS A 502 -27.66 36.86 3.80
CA HIS A 502 -26.71 37.62 4.60
C HIS A 502 -26.79 37.19 6.06
N TYR A 503 -25.66 36.74 6.60
CA TYR A 503 -25.52 36.34 8.00
C TYR A 503 -24.64 37.34 8.70
N LYS A 504 -25.01 37.71 9.94
CA LYS A 504 -24.25 38.61 10.79
C LYS A 504 -23.72 37.88 12.01
N VAL A 505 -22.42 37.98 12.23
CA VAL A 505 -21.75 37.51 13.44
C VAL A 505 -21.58 38.70 14.38
N TYR A 506 -22.06 38.56 15.64
CA TYR A 506 -21.89 39.57 16.65
C TYR A 506 -21.56 38.96 18.00
N LYS A 507 -21.02 39.75 18.89
CA LYS A 507 -20.72 39.37 20.27
C LYS A 507 -21.78 39.95 21.19
N GLU A 508 -22.13 39.19 22.22
CA GLU A 508 -22.97 39.63 23.32
C GLU A 508 -22.23 39.35 24.63
N ASP A 509 -22.01 40.41 25.40
CA ASP A 509 -21.39 40.30 26.71
C ASP A 509 -22.49 39.95 27.75
N THR A 510 -22.29 38.84 28.42
CA THR A 510 -23.15 38.35 29.49
C THR A 510 -22.41 38.39 30.81
N GLU A 511 -23.12 38.27 31.95
CA GLU A 511 -22.50 38.20 33.27
C GLU A 511 -21.48 37.08 33.42
N THR A 512 -21.57 36.05 32.60
CA THR A 512 -20.69 34.86 32.64
C THR A 512 -19.60 34.88 31.58
N GLY A 513 -19.54 35.88 30.69
CA GLY A 513 -18.52 36.03 29.66
C GLY A 513 -19.12 36.48 28.31
N THR A 514 -18.28 36.57 27.28
CA THR A 514 -18.67 36.96 25.94
C THR A 514 -19.14 35.75 25.16
N ASN A 515 -20.32 35.83 24.53
CA ASN A 515 -20.87 34.85 23.61
C ASN A 515 -20.86 35.37 22.18
N SER A 516 -20.56 34.49 21.22
CA SER A 516 -20.67 34.80 19.78
C SER A 516 -21.96 34.17 19.22
N HIS A 517 -22.70 34.98 18.49
CA HIS A 517 -23.96 34.63 17.86
C HIS A 517 -23.87 34.86 16.36
N ILE A 518 -24.66 34.09 15.62
CA ILE A 518 -24.85 34.26 14.18
C ILE A 518 -26.36 34.28 13.89
N ILE A 519 -26.79 35.28 13.16
CA ILE A 519 -28.18 35.40 12.71
C ILE A 519 -28.25 35.62 11.22
N ARG A 520 -29.29 35.13 10.60
CA ARG A 520 -29.66 35.50 9.24
C ARG A 520 -30.41 36.83 9.30
N LEU A 521 -29.95 37.80 8.50
CA LEU A 521 -30.58 39.11 8.43
C LEU A 521 -31.79 39.09 7.51
N THR A 522 -32.84 39.80 7.94
CA THR A 522 -33.98 40.22 7.09
C THR A 522 -33.52 41.31 6.11
N ASP A 523 -34.34 41.62 5.11
CA ASP A 523 -34.00 42.64 4.10
C ASP A 523 -33.75 44.02 4.73
N GLU A 524 -34.51 44.42 5.76
CA GLU A 524 -34.31 45.67 6.46
C GLU A 524 -33.05 45.69 7.30
N GLU A 525 -32.80 44.63 8.07
CA GLU A 525 -31.58 44.48 8.86
C GLU A 525 -30.35 44.44 7.95
N ARG A 526 -30.48 43.90 6.76
CA ARG A 526 -29.42 43.85 5.76
C ARG A 526 -29.06 45.25 5.23
N ILE A 527 -30.08 46.12 5.00
CA ILE A 527 -29.83 47.52 4.63
C ILE A 527 -29.03 48.21 5.75
N ASP A 528 -29.45 48.00 7.01
CA ASP A 528 -28.81 48.59 8.16
C ASP A 528 -27.36 48.10 8.35
N GLU A 529 -27.12 46.80 8.20
CA GLU A 529 -25.77 46.25 8.31
C GLU A 529 -24.85 46.80 7.20
N ILE A 530 -25.29 46.84 5.94
CA ILE A 530 -24.53 47.39 4.84
C ILE A 530 -24.27 48.89 5.02
N ALA A 531 -25.28 49.64 5.54
CA ALA A 531 -25.10 51.05 5.88
C ALA A 531 -24.06 51.25 6.99
N ASN A 532 -24.05 50.39 8.01
CA ASN A 532 -23.02 50.39 9.06
C ASN A 532 -21.62 50.11 8.51
N MET A 533 -21.48 49.13 7.58
CA MET A 533 -20.23 48.82 6.92
C MET A 533 -19.71 49.99 6.08
N LEU A 534 -20.57 50.84 5.51
CA LEU A 534 -20.22 52.02 4.73
C LEU A 534 -19.85 53.24 5.58
N SER A 535 -20.51 53.42 6.73
CA SER A 535 -20.43 54.66 7.51
C SER A 535 -19.62 54.54 8.80
N GLY A 536 -19.28 53.32 9.24
CA GLY A 536 -18.65 53.09 10.55
C GLY A 536 -19.64 53.32 11.70
N SER A 537 -19.24 54.07 12.71
CA SER A 537 -19.97 54.16 14.00
C SER A 537 -21.27 54.97 13.99
N THR A 538 -21.51 55.80 12.95
CA THR A 538 -22.73 56.65 12.90
C THR A 538 -23.53 56.35 11.67
N MET A 539 -24.71 55.75 11.87
CA MET A 539 -25.67 55.48 10.81
C MET A 539 -26.30 56.78 10.33
N THR A 540 -26.07 57.12 9.01
CA THR A 540 -26.67 58.30 8.37
C THR A 540 -27.72 57.84 7.33
N GLU A 541 -28.67 58.75 7.02
CA GLU A 541 -29.64 58.46 5.97
C GLU A 541 -29.00 58.33 4.60
N ALA A 542 -27.92 59.05 4.35
CA ALA A 542 -27.08 58.94 3.15
C ALA A 542 -26.44 57.52 3.05
N ALA A 543 -25.97 56.95 4.13
CA ALA A 543 -25.42 55.60 4.17
C ALA A 543 -26.49 54.56 3.88
N ARG A 544 -27.73 54.71 4.41
CA ARG A 544 -28.88 53.84 4.12
C ARG A 544 -29.25 53.92 2.65
N ASN A 545 -29.30 55.11 2.04
CA ASN A 545 -29.59 55.27 0.63
C ASN A 545 -28.52 54.63 -0.25
N ASN A 546 -27.24 54.77 0.10
CA ASN A 546 -26.12 54.07 -0.57
C ASN A 546 -26.24 52.56 -0.43
N ALA A 547 -26.61 52.05 0.74
CA ALA A 547 -26.83 50.62 1.00
C ALA A 547 -27.97 50.08 0.12
N ARG A 548 -29.11 50.79 0.01
CA ARG A 548 -30.21 50.44 -0.90
C ARG A 548 -29.74 50.40 -2.37
N SER A 549 -28.98 51.39 -2.80
CA SER A 549 -28.43 51.42 -4.17
C SER A 549 -27.51 50.22 -4.45
N LEU A 550 -26.65 49.80 -3.47
CA LEU A 550 -25.83 48.60 -3.60
C LEU A 550 -26.61 47.29 -3.66
N LEU A 551 -27.74 47.24 -2.95
CA LEU A 551 -28.69 46.12 -2.97
C LEU A 551 -29.55 46.10 -4.22
N GLY A 552 -29.59 47.17 -5.01
CA GLY A 552 -30.46 47.31 -6.20
C GLY A 552 -31.92 47.58 -5.84
N LEU A 553 -32.16 48.22 -4.67
CA LEU A 553 -33.48 48.58 -4.11
C LEU A 553 -33.77 50.08 -4.32
#